data_1b277d118ec10a8819e6b6ed02750e69
#
_entry.id   1b277d118ec10a8819e6b6ed02750e69
#
_cell.length_a   1.000
_cell.length_b   1.000
_cell.length_c   1.000
_cell.angle_alpha   90.00
_cell.angle_beta   90.00
_cell.angle_gamma   90.00
#
_symmetry.space_group_name_H-M   'P 1'
#
loop_
_entity.id
_entity.type
_entity.pdbx_description
1 polymer ?
#
loop_
_entity_poly.entity_id
_entity_poly.type
_entity_poly.pdbx_seq_one_letter_code
_entity_poly.pdbx_strand_id
1 'polypeptide(L)'
;YVTGINPIEGTDLYASISQDGKQIVSYSFKTGKQVAVLFDVEASKAPMESVDGYVMSPNGKQMLVFTKRKAVYRRSFKAEYFIYDIAKKTIKKLSDGENQQVATWSPDSRHIAFVKDNNIYVTDGEKEVQVTKDGKFNEVINGIPDWVYEEEFSFNRAFAWNADGSALGWIRFDESHVKTYSLQLFEGSNPARTEFHDYPGEYSYKYPKAGQDNSKVSLWSYDVKTGKTIALDVPVDADGYYPRIKTSPDANSLIVYTMNRHQDDMRLYSVNPFTGKSKMLIRESVPKFVKEEVVE
;
A
#
# COMPACT_ATOMS: atom_id res chain seq x y z
N TYR A 1 -8.75 -24.64 6.45
CA TYR A 1 -8.98 -23.45 5.59
C TYR A 1 -7.97 -23.48 4.46
N VAL A 2 -8.42 -23.30 3.22
CA VAL A 2 -7.53 -23.10 2.08
C VAL A 2 -7.19 -21.62 2.05
N THR A 3 -5.92 -21.29 2.18
CA THR A 3 -5.39 -19.91 2.14
C THR A 3 -4.58 -19.69 0.87
N GLY A 4 -4.34 -18.42 0.51
CA GLY A 4 -3.48 -18.08 -0.63
C GLY A 4 -4.12 -18.27 -2.00
N ILE A 5 -5.45 -18.33 -2.09
CA ILE A 5 -6.18 -18.35 -3.35
C ILE A 5 -6.36 -16.93 -3.85
N ASN A 6 -5.71 -16.59 -4.97
CA ASN A 6 -5.83 -15.30 -5.63
C ASN A 6 -6.50 -15.49 -7.01
N PRO A 7 -7.77 -15.06 -7.18
CA PRO A 7 -8.44 -15.13 -8.47
C PRO A 7 -7.66 -14.40 -9.56
N ILE A 8 -7.61 -15.00 -10.77
CA ILE A 8 -7.07 -14.33 -11.96
C ILE A 8 -8.24 -13.68 -12.69
N GLU A 9 -8.26 -12.37 -12.73
CA GLU A 9 -9.37 -11.58 -13.25
C GLU A 9 -9.71 -11.98 -14.70
N GLY A 10 -11.01 -12.04 -15.01
CA GLY A 10 -11.52 -12.41 -16.33
C GLY A 10 -11.39 -13.89 -16.69
N THR A 11 -11.03 -14.78 -15.75
CA THR A 11 -10.84 -16.22 -15.97
C THR A 11 -11.54 -17.08 -14.91
N ASP A 12 -11.65 -18.39 -15.17
CA ASP A 12 -12.07 -19.41 -14.18
C ASP A 12 -10.86 -19.99 -13.39
N LEU A 13 -9.79 -19.22 -13.26
CA LEU A 13 -8.54 -19.65 -12.63
C LEU A 13 -8.22 -18.87 -11.37
N TYR A 14 -7.48 -19.49 -10.49
CA TYR A 14 -6.80 -18.81 -9.39
C TYR A 14 -5.32 -19.16 -9.38
N ALA A 15 -4.51 -18.30 -8.79
CA ALA A 15 -3.09 -18.55 -8.59
C ALA A 15 -2.77 -18.73 -7.11
N SER A 16 -1.76 -19.52 -6.82
CA SER A 16 -1.23 -19.76 -5.48
C SER A 16 0.28 -19.98 -5.52
N ILE A 17 0.96 -19.65 -4.43
CA ILE A 17 2.37 -19.98 -4.26
C ILE A 17 2.47 -21.47 -3.86
N SER A 18 3.44 -22.18 -4.44
CA SER A 18 3.75 -23.57 -4.09
C SER A 18 4.21 -23.68 -2.63
N GLN A 19 4.08 -24.87 -2.06
CA GLN A 19 4.41 -25.10 -0.64
C GLN A 19 5.88 -24.81 -0.31
N ASP A 20 6.79 -25.01 -1.25
CA ASP A 20 8.22 -24.70 -1.11
C ASP A 20 8.57 -23.23 -1.40
N GLY A 21 7.57 -22.41 -1.78
CA GLY A 21 7.75 -21.00 -2.11
C GLY A 21 8.46 -20.73 -3.44
N LYS A 22 8.72 -21.76 -4.27
CA LYS A 22 9.53 -21.59 -5.48
C LYS A 22 8.73 -21.31 -6.74
N GLN A 23 7.44 -21.57 -6.73
CA GLN A 23 6.58 -21.41 -7.91
C GLN A 23 5.30 -20.63 -7.58
N ILE A 24 4.78 -19.92 -8.58
CA ILE A 24 3.41 -19.41 -8.60
C ILE A 24 2.66 -20.22 -9.67
N VAL A 25 1.61 -20.89 -9.26
CA VAL A 25 0.90 -21.87 -10.09
C VAL A 25 -0.57 -21.50 -10.23
N SER A 26 -1.11 -21.60 -11.43
CA SER A 26 -2.55 -21.43 -11.65
C SER A 26 -3.30 -22.77 -11.60
N TYR A 27 -4.52 -22.69 -11.05
CA TYR A 27 -5.43 -23.81 -10.89
C TYR A 27 -6.82 -23.45 -11.41
N SER A 28 -7.58 -24.43 -11.85
CA SER A 28 -8.97 -24.25 -12.25
C SER A 28 -9.89 -24.28 -11.03
N PHE A 29 -10.75 -23.29 -10.87
CA PHE A 29 -11.81 -23.30 -9.85
C PHE A 29 -12.80 -24.46 -10.06
N LYS A 30 -13.02 -24.87 -11.32
CA LYS A 30 -13.97 -25.96 -11.64
C LYS A 30 -13.45 -27.34 -11.26
N THR A 31 -12.16 -27.59 -11.44
CA THR A 31 -11.59 -28.94 -11.30
C THR A 31 -10.61 -29.08 -10.15
N GLY A 32 -10.13 -27.98 -9.57
CA GLY A 32 -9.05 -27.96 -8.59
C GLY A 32 -7.69 -28.39 -9.15
N LYS A 33 -7.60 -28.68 -10.47
CA LYS A 33 -6.36 -29.16 -11.09
C LYS A 33 -5.45 -28.00 -11.47
N GLN A 34 -4.15 -28.26 -11.41
CA GLN A 34 -3.13 -27.36 -11.93
C GLN A 34 -3.32 -27.15 -13.44
N VAL A 35 -3.18 -25.91 -13.87
CA VAL A 35 -3.30 -25.48 -15.26
C VAL A 35 -1.95 -25.10 -15.84
N ALA A 36 -1.21 -24.19 -15.15
CA ALA A 36 0.08 -23.70 -15.61
C ALA A 36 0.97 -23.26 -14.46
N VAL A 37 2.29 -23.31 -14.68
CA VAL A 37 3.27 -22.59 -13.85
C VAL A 37 3.44 -21.21 -14.44
N LEU A 38 3.02 -20.18 -13.67
CA LEU A 38 3.08 -18.79 -14.08
C LEU A 38 4.46 -18.17 -13.81
N PHE A 39 5.11 -18.59 -12.73
CA PHE A 39 6.45 -18.16 -12.33
C PHE A 39 7.19 -19.33 -11.68
N ASP A 40 8.49 -19.42 -11.92
CA ASP A 40 9.39 -20.40 -11.33
C ASP A 40 10.74 -19.74 -11.05
N VAL A 41 11.20 -19.79 -9.81
CA VAL A 41 12.42 -19.15 -9.36
C VAL A 41 13.65 -19.63 -10.15
N GLU A 42 13.77 -20.95 -10.36
CA GLU A 42 14.92 -21.54 -11.04
C GLU A 42 14.86 -21.30 -12.56
N ALA A 43 13.71 -21.52 -13.17
CA ALA A 43 13.53 -21.36 -14.62
C ALA A 43 13.65 -19.89 -15.08
N SER A 44 13.22 -18.93 -14.24
CA SER A 44 13.37 -17.50 -14.53
C SER A 44 14.74 -16.94 -14.15
N LYS A 45 15.61 -17.76 -13.51
CA LYS A 45 16.89 -17.29 -12.92
C LYS A 45 16.71 -16.10 -11.99
N ALA A 46 15.62 -16.11 -11.23
CA ALA A 46 15.29 -15.02 -10.32
C ALA A 46 16.36 -14.92 -9.22
N PRO A 47 16.78 -13.70 -8.83
CA PRO A 47 17.78 -13.49 -7.78
C PRO A 47 17.15 -13.61 -6.37
N MET A 48 16.46 -14.72 -6.12
CA MET A 48 15.78 -15.03 -4.87
C MET A 48 15.73 -16.53 -4.63
N GLU A 49 15.65 -16.95 -3.38
CA GLU A 49 15.51 -18.36 -3.00
C GLU A 49 14.05 -18.83 -3.03
N SER A 50 13.15 -17.92 -2.64
CA SER A 50 11.71 -18.17 -2.59
C SER A 50 10.92 -16.87 -2.77
N VAL A 51 9.64 -17.01 -3.08
CA VAL A 51 8.67 -15.92 -3.23
C VAL A 51 7.89 -15.76 -1.92
N ASP A 52 7.89 -14.56 -1.35
CA ASP A 52 7.08 -14.21 -0.18
C ASP A 52 5.67 -13.75 -0.56
N GLY A 53 5.48 -13.34 -1.81
CA GLY A 53 4.19 -12.94 -2.35
C GLY A 53 4.29 -12.39 -3.77
N TYR A 54 3.12 -12.11 -4.35
CA TYR A 54 3.02 -11.55 -5.70
C TYR A 54 1.75 -10.71 -5.88
N VAL A 55 1.77 -9.86 -6.90
CA VAL A 55 0.62 -9.07 -7.35
C VAL A 55 0.54 -9.15 -8.88
N MET A 56 -0.54 -9.72 -9.40
CA MET A 56 -0.79 -9.81 -10.84
C MET A 56 -1.10 -8.42 -11.41
N SER A 57 -0.58 -8.11 -12.59
CA SER A 57 -1.02 -6.92 -13.32
C SER A 57 -2.49 -7.08 -13.77
N PRO A 58 -3.29 -6.00 -13.84
CA PRO A 58 -4.69 -6.08 -14.26
C PRO A 58 -4.92 -6.77 -15.61
N ASN A 59 -3.99 -6.60 -16.55
CA ASN A 59 -4.07 -7.26 -17.87
C ASN A 59 -3.58 -8.72 -17.87
N GLY A 60 -3.14 -9.28 -16.75
CA GLY A 60 -2.68 -10.65 -16.60
C GLY A 60 -1.35 -11.00 -17.30
N LYS A 61 -0.63 -10.02 -17.84
CA LYS A 61 0.61 -10.26 -18.62
C LYS A 61 1.89 -10.22 -17.80
N GLN A 62 1.87 -9.50 -16.71
CA GLN A 62 2.99 -9.30 -15.82
C GLN A 62 2.59 -9.55 -14.38
N MET A 63 3.56 -9.74 -13.52
CA MET A 63 3.37 -9.77 -12.08
C MET A 63 4.50 -9.06 -11.35
N LEU A 64 4.20 -8.49 -10.20
CA LEU A 64 5.18 -8.15 -9.19
C LEU A 64 5.39 -9.39 -8.33
N VAL A 65 6.61 -9.86 -8.22
CA VAL A 65 6.99 -10.88 -7.24
C VAL A 65 7.90 -10.24 -6.21
N PHE A 66 7.79 -10.64 -4.96
CA PHE A 66 8.63 -10.06 -3.90
C PHE A 66 9.17 -11.12 -2.95
N THR A 67 10.31 -10.79 -2.37
CA THR A 67 11.07 -11.61 -1.43
C THR A 67 11.67 -10.76 -0.32
N LYS A 68 12.32 -11.38 0.66
CA LYS A 68 12.97 -10.69 1.80
C LYS A 68 12.00 -9.82 2.60
N ARG A 69 10.79 -10.32 2.77
CA ARG A 69 9.74 -9.62 3.51
C ARG A 69 10.15 -9.40 4.97
N LYS A 70 10.17 -8.13 5.38
CA LYS A 70 10.43 -7.69 6.77
C LYS A 70 9.23 -6.93 7.29
N ALA A 71 8.54 -7.46 8.29
CA ALA A 71 7.38 -6.80 8.91
C ALA A 71 7.79 -5.44 9.52
N VAL A 72 6.93 -4.44 9.39
CA VAL A 72 7.07 -3.13 10.04
C VAL A 72 6.10 -3.03 11.21
N TYR A 73 4.80 -3.13 10.93
CA TYR A 73 3.72 -3.21 11.92
C TYR A 73 2.87 -4.45 11.65
N ARG A 74 1.62 -4.47 12.09
CA ARG A 74 0.72 -5.62 11.97
C ARG A 74 0.47 -6.02 10.50
N ARG A 75 0.33 -5.05 9.59
CA ARG A 75 -0.03 -5.26 8.18
C ARG A 75 1.06 -4.84 7.22
N SER A 76 1.84 -3.84 7.59
CA SER A 76 2.89 -3.28 6.75
C SER A 76 4.16 -4.10 6.79
N PHE A 77 4.86 -4.13 5.68
CA PHE A 77 6.15 -4.77 5.51
C PHE A 77 6.97 -4.07 4.43
N LYS A 78 8.27 -4.24 4.49
CA LYS A 78 9.22 -3.90 3.43
C LYS A 78 9.65 -5.17 2.72
N ALA A 79 9.93 -5.09 1.42
CA ALA A 79 10.40 -6.22 0.63
C ALA A 79 11.24 -5.76 -0.57
N GLU A 80 11.93 -6.68 -1.21
CA GLU A 80 12.54 -6.48 -2.52
C GLU A 80 11.56 -6.97 -3.59
N TYR A 81 11.14 -6.07 -4.48
CA TYR A 81 10.17 -6.34 -5.52
C TYR A 81 10.81 -6.46 -6.90
N PHE A 82 10.24 -7.33 -7.72
CA PHE A 82 10.66 -7.59 -9.10
C PHE A 82 9.45 -7.54 -10.03
N ILE A 83 9.66 -7.05 -11.24
CA ILE A 83 8.69 -7.11 -12.34
C ILE A 83 9.01 -8.33 -13.19
N TYR A 84 8.04 -9.23 -13.35
CA TYR A 84 8.16 -10.43 -14.18
C TYR A 84 7.18 -10.39 -15.34
N ASP A 85 7.69 -10.58 -16.57
CA ASP A 85 6.88 -10.75 -17.78
C ASP A 85 6.62 -12.24 -17.99
N ILE A 86 5.37 -12.66 -17.93
CA ILE A 86 4.97 -14.08 -17.95
C ILE A 86 5.27 -14.73 -19.30
N ALA A 87 5.02 -14.02 -20.41
CA ALA A 87 5.22 -14.56 -21.75
C ALA A 87 6.70 -14.63 -22.14
N LYS A 88 7.46 -13.57 -21.81
CA LYS A 88 8.89 -13.50 -22.12
C LYS A 88 9.75 -14.24 -21.12
N LYS A 89 9.20 -14.58 -19.95
CA LYS A 89 9.94 -15.18 -18.82
C LYS A 89 11.15 -14.36 -18.39
N THR A 90 11.02 -13.03 -18.42
CA THR A 90 12.06 -12.10 -18.02
C THR A 90 11.70 -11.45 -16.69
N ILE A 91 12.72 -11.26 -15.83
CA ILE A 91 12.58 -10.66 -14.52
C ILE A 91 13.56 -9.48 -14.38
N LYS A 92 13.11 -8.40 -13.75
CA LYS A 92 13.95 -7.25 -13.39
C LYS A 92 13.53 -6.65 -12.06
N LYS A 93 14.45 -6.00 -11.36
CA LYS A 93 14.12 -5.28 -10.13
C LYS A 93 13.10 -4.18 -10.39
N LEU A 94 12.19 -3.98 -9.43
CA LEU A 94 11.27 -2.83 -9.43
C LEU A 94 12.04 -1.53 -9.16
N SER A 95 12.90 -1.54 -8.14
CA SER A 95 13.72 -0.42 -7.70
C SER A 95 14.94 -0.93 -6.94
N ASP A 96 15.93 -0.07 -6.70
CA ASP A 96 17.08 -0.41 -5.87
C ASP A 96 16.69 -0.52 -4.38
N GLY A 97 17.39 -1.41 -3.66
CA GLY A 97 17.18 -1.67 -2.24
C GLY A 97 16.14 -2.77 -1.96
N GLU A 98 15.94 -3.06 -0.67
CA GLU A 98 15.03 -4.11 -0.16
C GLU A 98 13.91 -3.50 0.72
N ASN A 99 13.59 -2.24 0.50
CA ASN A 99 12.73 -1.45 1.38
C ASN A 99 11.48 -0.90 0.68
N GLN A 100 11.07 -1.48 -0.45
CA GLN A 100 9.84 -1.09 -1.11
C GLN A 100 8.62 -1.59 -0.31
N GLN A 101 7.55 -0.81 -0.33
CA GLN A 101 6.28 -1.11 0.31
C GLN A 101 5.13 -0.89 -0.67
N VAL A 102 4.08 -1.68 -0.53
CA VAL A 102 2.77 -1.54 -1.18
C VAL A 102 2.79 -1.33 -2.69
N ALA A 103 3.76 -1.96 -3.39
CA ALA A 103 3.85 -1.84 -4.83
C ALA A 103 2.54 -2.26 -5.53
N THR A 104 1.98 -1.36 -6.32
CA THR A 104 0.61 -1.47 -6.86
C THR A 104 0.59 -1.05 -8.32
N TRP A 105 0.08 -1.93 -9.19
CA TRP A 105 -0.17 -1.63 -10.59
C TRP A 105 -1.22 -0.54 -10.78
N SER A 106 -1.02 0.31 -11.78
CA SER A 106 -2.10 1.15 -12.31
C SER A 106 -3.15 0.27 -13.01
N PRO A 107 -4.43 0.68 -13.05
CA PRO A 107 -5.49 -0.10 -13.71
C PRO A 107 -5.22 -0.43 -15.18
N ASP A 108 -4.50 0.43 -15.89
CA ASP A 108 -4.09 0.20 -17.29
C ASP A 108 -2.85 -0.70 -17.43
N SER A 109 -2.27 -1.16 -16.32
CA SER A 109 -1.06 -2.01 -16.26
C SER A 109 0.22 -1.38 -16.82
N ARG A 110 0.27 -0.06 -16.95
CA ARG A 110 1.43 0.64 -17.53
C ARG A 110 2.39 1.18 -16.48
N HIS A 111 1.90 1.44 -15.28
CA HIS A 111 2.70 2.02 -14.20
C HIS A 111 2.56 1.21 -12.93
N ILE A 112 3.56 1.37 -12.07
CA ILE A 112 3.58 0.80 -10.72
C ILE A 112 3.89 1.95 -9.77
N ALA A 113 3.03 2.16 -8.76
CA ALA A 113 3.31 3.04 -7.64
C ALA A 113 3.78 2.22 -6.44
N PHE A 114 4.75 2.73 -5.70
CA PHE A 114 5.25 2.11 -4.48
C PHE A 114 5.82 3.18 -3.53
N VAL A 115 6.05 2.79 -2.29
CA VAL A 115 6.66 3.66 -1.29
C VAL A 115 8.04 3.11 -0.92
N LYS A 116 9.01 4.00 -0.81
CA LYS A 116 10.37 3.75 -0.33
C LYS A 116 10.80 4.92 0.55
N ASP A 117 11.21 4.64 1.79
CA ASP A 117 11.64 5.65 2.76
C ASP A 117 10.63 6.80 2.92
N ASN A 118 9.36 6.44 3.16
CA ASN A 118 8.23 7.36 3.32
C ASN A 118 7.93 8.26 2.10
N ASN A 119 8.48 7.96 0.94
CA ASN A 119 8.25 8.69 -0.30
C ASN A 119 7.63 7.80 -1.37
N ILE A 120 6.74 8.40 -2.16
CA ILE A 120 6.09 7.76 -3.29
C ILE A 120 6.99 7.82 -4.52
N TYR A 121 7.06 6.68 -5.20
CA TYR A 121 7.70 6.49 -6.49
C TYR A 121 6.70 5.92 -7.49
N VAL A 122 6.85 6.30 -8.74
CA VAL A 122 6.10 5.75 -9.88
C VAL A 122 7.08 5.31 -10.95
N THR A 123 6.88 4.12 -11.51
CA THR A 123 7.69 3.62 -12.62
C THR A 123 6.82 2.99 -13.71
N ASP A 124 7.25 3.08 -14.96
CA ASP A 124 6.72 2.30 -16.09
C ASP A 124 7.53 1.01 -16.31
N GLY A 125 8.46 0.71 -15.38
CA GLY A 125 9.39 -0.39 -15.45
C GLY A 125 10.71 -0.09 -16.14
N GLU A 126 10.85 1.05 -16.82
CA GLU A 126 12.10 1.54 -17.41
C GLU A 126 12.60 2.79 -16.70
N LYS A 127 11.70 3.72 -16.43
CA LYS A 127 11.99 5.00 -15.77
C LYS A 127 11.29 5.06 -14.42
N GLU A 128 12.06 5.31 -13.38
CA GLU A 128 11.55 5.59 -12.02
C GLU A 128 11.47 7.11 -11.80
N VAL A 129 10.36 7.57 -11.26
CA VAL A 129 10.11 8.95 -10.86
C VAL A 129 9.84 9.01 -9.37
N GLN A 130 10.64 9.75 -8.63
CA GLN A 130 10.35 10.08 -7.24
C GLN A 130 9.31 11.22 -7.20
N VAL A 131 8.08 10.90 -6.76
CA VAL A 131 6.95 11.84 -6.74
C VAL A 131 7.03 12.77 -5.53
N THR A 132 7.34 12.24 -4.35
CA THR A 132 7.47 13.01 -3.12
C THR A 132 8.91 12.97 -2.60
N LYS A 133 9.35 14.03 -1.89
CA LYS A 133 10.74 14.19 -1.45
C LYS A 133 10.88 14.60 0.02
N ASP A 134 9.76 14.80 0.70
CA ASP A 134 9.70 15.28 2.08
C ASP A 134 9.48 14.16 3.09
N GLY A 135 9.37 12.91 2.62
CA GLY A 135 9.24 11.72 3.46
C GLY A 135 10.47 11.54 4.35
N LYS A 136 10.23 11.36 5.66
CA LYS A 136 11.27 11.15 6.66
C LYS A 136 10.69 10.39 7.86
N PHE A 137 11.42 9.40 8.34
CA PHE A 137 11.03 8.60 9.50
C PHE A 137 10.74 9.47 10.73
N ASN A 138 9.62 9.23 11.40
CA ASN A 138 9.12 10.00 12.55
C ASN A 138 8.81 11.48 12.26
N GLU A 139 8.68 11.87 11.01
CA GLU A 139 8.33 13.24 10.61
C GLU A 139 7.21 13.28 9.57
N VAL A 140 7.47 12.78 8.35
CA VAL A 140 6.51 12.84 7.25
C VAL A 140 6.41 11.50 6.54
N ILE A 141 5.19 11.08 6.26
CA ILE A 141 4.90 9.84 5.54
C ILE A 141 3.99 10.15 4.35
N ASN A 142 4.35 9.64 3.18
CA ASN A 142 3.55 9.75 1.97
C ASN A 142 3.12 8.37 1.47
N GLY A 143 1.83 8.15 1.26
CA GLY A 143 1.29 6.98 0.57
C GLY A 143 1.22 5.68 1.36
N ILE A 144 1.69 5.65 2.60
CA ILE A 144 1.44 4.61 3.60
C ILE A 144 0.93 5.26 4.88
N PRO A 145 0.12 4.56 5.70
CA PRO A 145 -0.39 5.13 6.95
C PRO A 145 0.70 5.28 8.01
N ASP A 146 0.45 6.16 8.97
CA ASP A 146 1.11 6.12 10.25
C ASP A 146 0.64 4.91 11.09
N TRP A 147 1.22 4.72 12.27
CA TRP A 147 0.88 3.59 13.13
C TRP A 147 -0.61 3.57 13.52
N VAL A 148 -1.19 4.73 13.87
CA VAL A 148 -2.61 4.84 14.28
C VAL A 148 -3.55 4.41 13.16
N TYR A 149 -3.34 4.92 11.96
CA TYR A 149 -4.17 4.57 10.82
C TYR A 149 -4.05 3.10 10.41
N GLU A 150 -2.86 2.52 10.51
CA GLU A 150 -2.67 1.09 10.24
C GLU A 150 -3.40 0.21 11.26
N GLU A 151 -3.32 0.55 12.54
CA GLU A 151 -3.97 -0.23 13.60
C GLU A 151 -5.49 0.00 13.64
N GLU A 152 -5.94 1.26 13.63
CA GLU A 152 -7.33 1.61 13.90
C GLU A 152 -8.21 1.56 12.64
N PHE A 153 -7.69 1.92 11.47
CA PHE A 153 -8.42 1.84 10.20
C PHE A 153 -8.05 0.66 9.32
N SER A 154 -7.20 -0.24 9.79
CA SER A 154 -6.94 -1.55 9.21
C SER A 154 -6.40 -1.57 7.78
N PHE A 155 -5.58 -0.60 7.36
CA PHE A 155 -4.95 -0.58 6.04
C PHE A 155 -3.45 -0.26 6.09
N ASN A 156 -2.72 -0.60 5.02
CA ASN A 156 -1.29 -0.34 4.88
C ASN A 156 -0.91 0.44 3.62
N ARG A 157 -1.89 0.82 2.80
CA ARG A 157 -1.69 1.61 1.57
C ARG A 157 -2.58 2.84 1.59
N ALA A 158 -1.97 4.01 1.61
CA ALA A 158 -2.63 5.31 1.69
C ALA A 158 -2.59 6.06 0.35
N PHE A 159 -2.63 5.36 -0.77
CA PHE A 159 -2.76 5.92 -2.10
C PHE A 159 -3.71 5.09 -2.98
N ALA A 160 -4.26 5.72 -4.00
CA ALA A 160 -5.09 5.08 -5.02
C ALA A 160 -4.81 5.66 -6.40
N TRP A 161 -4.78 4.80 -7.42
CA TRP A 161 -4.86 5.22 -8.81
C TRP A 161 -6.28 5.66 -9.16
N ASN A 162 -6.43 6.62 -10.09
CA ASN A 162 -7.72 6.83 -10.75
C ASN A 162 -8.01 5.70 -11.75
N ALA A 163 -9.23 5.63 -12.31
CA ALA A 163 -9.70 4.47 -13.08
C ALA A 163 -8.82 4.12 -14.31
N ASP A 164 -8.22 5.09 -14.95
CA ASP A 164 -7.40 4.90 -16.16
C ASP A 164 -5.89 4.91 -15.91
N GLY A 165 -5.44 5.05 -14.65
CA GLY A 165 -4.03 5.07 -14.29
C GLY A 165 -3.28 6.37 -14.66
N SER A 166 -4.00 7.42 -15.04
CA SER A 166 -3.41 8.71 -15.40
C SER A 166 -3.06 9.61 -14.22
N ALA A 167 -3.63 9.33 -13.03
CA ALA A 167 -3.36 10.06 -11.80
C ALA A 167 -3.25 9.14 -10.59
N LEU A 168 -2.41 9.54 -9.64
CA LEU A 168 -2.25 8.89 -8.34
C LEU A 168 -2.58 9.86 -7.22
N GLY A 169 -3.60 9.57 -6.41
CA GLY A 169 -3.92 10.34 -5.21
C GLY A 169 -3.39 9.67 -3.95
N TRP A 170 -2.96 10.45 -2.94
CA TRP A 170 -2.47 9.89 -1.68
C TRP A 170 -2.77 10.76 -0.48
N ILE A 171 -2.71 10.13 0.69
CA ILE A 171 -2.72 10.79 1.98
C ILE A 171 -1.28 11.00 2.43
N ARG A 172 -0.98 12.25 2.85
CA ARG A 172 0.26 12.66 3.49
C ARG A 172 0.00 12.85 4.97
N PHE A 173 0.85 12.27 5.79
CA PHE A 173 0.81 12.35 7.25
C PHE A 173 2.01 13.15 7.73
N ASP A 174 1.76 14.23 8.48
CA ASP A 174 2.79 14.95 9.22
C ASP A 174 2.69 14.57 10.70
N GLU A 175 3.58 13.67 11.13
CA GLU A 175 3.67 13.18 12.49
C GLU A 175 4.79 13.85 13.31
N SER A 176 5.39 14.93 12.79
CA SER A 176 6.54 15.58 13.42
C SER A 176 6.28 16.02 14.86
N HIS A 177 5.08 16.52 15.14
CA HIS A 177 4.63 16.96 16.46
C HIS A 177 4.06 15.84 17.35
N VAL A 178 3.79 14.65 16.78
CA VAL A 178 3.28 13.51 17.55
C VAL A 178 4.32 13.00 18.52
N LYS A 179 3.90 12.61 19.71
CA LYS A 179 4.80 12.09 20.74
C LYS A 179 5.39 10.74 20.36
N THR A 180 6.66 10.57 20.66
CA THR A 180 7.39 9.32 20.45
C THR A 180 7.22 8.40 21.66
N TYR A 181 7.10 7.11 21.41
CA TYR A 181 7.16 6.04 22.40
C TYR A 181 8.33 5.12 22.08
N SER A 182 9.11 4.76 23.09
CA SER A 182 10.27 3.87 22.96
C SER A 182 9.95 2.50 23.54
N LEU A 183 10.18 1.47 22.74
CA LEU A 183 10.09 0.07 23.13
C LEU A 183 11.49 -0.50 23.31
N GLN A 184 11.72 -1.24 24.40
CA GLN A 184 12.91 -2.05 24.52
C GLN A 184 12.76 -3.33 23.68
N LEU A 185 13.81 -3.67 22.94
CA LEU A 185 13.91 -4.87 22.12
C LEU A 185 14.86 -5.83 22.79
N PHE A 186 14.41 -7.07 22.96
CA PHE A 186 15.21 -8.14 23.53
C PHE A 186 15.47 -9.22 22.48
N GLU A 187 16.45 -10.08 22.72
CA GLU A 187 16.60 -11.29 21.96
C GLU A 187 15.27 -12.04 21.91
N GLY A 188 14.88 -12.45 20.73
CA GLY A 188 13.61 -13.14 20.50
C GLY A 188 13.79 -14.26 19.48
N SER A 189 12.83 -15.18 19.49
CA SER A 189 12.80 -16.30 18.55
C SER A 189 11.99 -16.03 17.29
N ASN A 190 11.09 -15.03 17.31
CA ASN A 190 10.26 -14.69 16.16
C ASN A 190 9.83 -13.20 16.15
N PRO A 191 10.52 -12.34 15.41
CA PRO A 191 11.78 -12.60 14.69
C PRO A 191 12.96 -12.81 15.65
N ALA A 192 13.95 -13.57 15.20
CA ALA A 192 15.20 -13.69 15.92
C ALA A 192 15.92 -12.33 15.96
N ARG A 193 16.40 -11.93 17.11
CA ARG A 193 17.10 -10.66 17.35
C ARG A 193 18.36 -10.92 18.17
N THR A 194 19.24 -11.74 17.61
CA THR A 194 20.49 -12.20 18.27
C THR A 194 21.42 -11.06 18.65
N GLU A 195 21.31 -9.93 17.96
CA GLU A 195 22.04 -8.69 18.28
C GLU A 195 21.67 -8.10 19.65
N PHE A 196 20.54 -8.50 20.23
CA PHE A 196 20.08 -8.07 21.55
C PHE A 196 20.24 -9.15 22.63
N HIS A 197 21.18 -10.09 22.43
CA HIS A 197 21.47 -11.16 23.39
C HIS A 197 21.99 -10.61 24.72
N ASP A 198 23.01 -9.77 24.68
CA ASP A 198 23.69 -9.26 25.88
C ASP A 198 23.04 -7.97 26.42
N TYR A 199 22.62 -7.08 25.51
CA TYR A 199 22.00 -5.80 25.86
C TYR A 199 20.73 -5.57 25.05
N PRO A 200 19.66 -5.02 25.69
CA PRO A 200 18.45 -4.69 24.96
C PRO A 200 18.71 -3.58 23.94
N GLY A 201 18.05 -3.67 22.79
CA GLY A 201 17.94 -2.57 21.83
C GLY A 201 16.78 -1.65 22.15
N GLU A 202 16.63 -0.58 21.39
CA GLU A 202 15.51 0.35 21.47
C GLU A 202 14.93 0.59 20.08
N TYR A 203 13.60 0.64 20.02
CA TYR A 203 12.87 1.09 18.85
C TYR A 203 11.89 2.19 19.24
N SER A 204 12.10 3.39 18.69
CA SER A 204 11.31 4.57 18.98
C SER A 204 10.49 4.97 17.75
N TYR A 205 9.18 5.10 17.89
CA TYR A 205 8.28 5.53 16.83
C TYR A 205 7.14 6.40 17.37
N LYS A 206 6.43 7.07 16.47
CA LYS A 206 5.30 7.92 16.81
C LYS A 206 4.13 7.09 17.27
N TYR A 207 3.72 7.27 18.52
CA TYR A 207 2.67 6.51 19.18
C TYR A 207 1.83 7.44 20.06
N PRO A 208 0.78 8.07 19.53
CA PRO A 208 -0.10 8.90 20.32
C PRO A 208 -0.94 8.00 21.22
N LYS A 209 -0.89 8.26 22.53
CA LYS A 209 -1.82 7.65 23.49
C LYS A 209 -3.19 8.32 23.40
N ALA A 210 -4.22 7.67 23.94
CA ALA A 210 -5.56 8.22 23.98
C ALA A 210 -5.57 9.68 24.49
N GLY A 211 -6.25 10.57 23.76
CA GLY A 211 -6.33 12.00 24.06
C GLY A 211 -5.12 12.84 23.61
N GLN A 212 -4.09 12.23 23.01
CA GLN A 212 -2.95 12.98 22.43
C GLN A 212 -3.21 13.35 20.97
N ASP A 213 -2.40 14.27 20.45
CA ASP A 213 -2.48 14.72 19.07
C ASP A 213 -2.11 13.57 18.10
N ASN A 214 -2.89 13.43 17.02
CA ASN A 214 -2.58 12.58 15.89
C ASN A 214 -1.80 13.36 14.83
N SER A 215 -1.31 12.63 13.80
CA SER A 215 -0.73 13.24 12.62
C SER A 215 -1.66 14.26 11.98
N LYS A 216 -1.12 15.35 11.47
CA LYS A 216 -1.85 16.26 10.57
C LYS A 216 -1.87 15.66 9.18
N VAL A 217 -3.06 15.55 8.60
CA VAL A 217 -3.26 14.88 7.32
C VAL A 217 -3.60 15.85 6.21
N SER A 218 -3.14 15.55 5.00
CA SER A 218 -3.48 16.28 3.78
C SER A 218 -3.53 15.34 2.59
N LEU A 219 -4.23 15.74 1.55
CA LEU A 219 -4.42 14.96 0.34
C LEU A 219 -3.73 15.63 -0.84
N TRP A 220 -3.12 14.81 -1.68
CA TRP A 220 -2.36 15.23 -2.84
C TRP A 220 -2.63 14.32 -4.02
N SER A 221 -2.36 14.80 -5.21
CA SER A 221 -2.45 14.03 -6.45
C SER A 221 -1.26 14.33 -7.36
N TYR A 222 -0.84 13.31 -8.11
CA TYR A 222 0.20 13.36 -9.14
C TYR A 222 -0.40 13.02 -10.49
N ASP A 223 -0.24 13.88 -11.47
CA ASP A 223 -0.59 13.67 -12.88
C ASP A 223 0.60 13.01 -13.58
N VAL A 224 0.43 11.76 -14.01
CA VAL A 224 1.49 10.96 -14.65
C VAL A 224 1.98 11.59 -15.94
N LYS A 225 1.09 12.19 -16.71
CA LYS A 225 1.42 12.78 -18.03
C LYS A 225 2.24 14.05 -17.89
N THR A 226 1.87 14.91 -16.96
CA THR A 226 2.51 16.23 -16.81
C THR A 226 3.62 16.25 -15.77
N GLY A 227 3.68 15.23 -14.90
CA GLY A 227 4.59 15.18 -13.76
C GLY A 227 4.27 16.19 -12.66
N LYS A 228 3.08 16.79 -12.68
CA LYS A 228 2.67 17.81 -11.70
C LYS A 228 1.98 17.19 -10.51
N THR A 229 2.24 17.75 -9.33
CA THR A 229 1.58 17.44 -8.07
C THR A 229 0.73 18.62 -7.64
N ILE A 230 -0.50 18.33 -7.17
CA ILE A 230 -1.43 19.33 -6.64
C ILE A 230 -2.01 18.87 -5.31
N ALA A 231 -2.40 19.81 -4.46
CA ALA A 231 -3.21 19.53 -3.28
C ALA A 231 -4.67 19.27 -3.68
N LEU A 232 -5.31 18.34 -2.97
CA LEU A 232 -6.73 18.04 -3.14
C LEU A 232 -7.53 18.72 -2.03
N ASP A 233 -8.54 19.50 -2.40
CA ASP A 233 -9.37 20.26 -1.47
C ASP A 233 -10.57 19.40 -1.03
N VAL A 234 -10.34 18.55 -0.04
CA VAL A 234 -11.37 17.75 0.62
C VAL A 234 -11.48 18.20 2.08
N PRO A 235 -12.63 18.78 2.49
CA PRO A 235 -12.78 19.29 3.84
C PRO A 235 -12.63 18.21 4.91
N VAL A 236 -11.79 18.46 5.90
CA VAL A 236 -11.61 17.64 7.09
C VAL A 236 -11.35 18.58 8.28
N ASP A 237 -11.77 18.18 9.49
CA ASP A 237 -11.47 18.91 10.71
C ASP A 237 -9.96 18.91 10.98
N ALA A 238 -9.46 19.91 11.68
CA ALA A 238 -8.01 20.08 11.95
C ALA A 238 -7.37 18.88 12.68
N ASP A 239 -8.17 18.13 13.43
CA ASP A 239 -7.82 16.90 14.15
C ASP A 239 -8.59 15.66 13.63
N GLY A 240 -9.24 15.80 12.48
CA GLY A 240 -10.01 14.74 11.82
C GLY A 240 -9.14 13.76 11.04
N TYR A 241 -9.79 12.85 10.36
CA TYR A 241 -9.16 11.72 9.67
C TYR A 241 -9.55 11.64 8.20
N TYR A 242 -8.65 11.06 7.39
CA TYR A 242 -8.94 10.48 6.07
C TYR A 242 -8.87 8.95 6.15
N PRO A 243 -9.92 8.25 6.62
CA PRO A 243 -9.88 6.80 6.82
C PRO A 243 -9.59 6.00 5.55
N ARG A 244 -9.95 6.53 4.38
CA ARG A 244 -9.76 5.84 3.08
C ARG A 244 -9.57 6.84 1.94
N ILE A 245 -8.77 6.38 0.97
CA ILE A 245 -8.73 6.90 -0.40
C ILE A 245 -8.90 5.70 -1.34
N LYS A 246 -9.84 5.77 -2.29
CA LYS A 246 -10.17 4.65 -3.19
C LYS A 246 -10.29 5.12 -4.64
N THR A 247 -10.05 4.19 -5.57
CA THR A 247 -10.34 4.37 -6.99
C THR A 247 -11.85 4.51 -7.20
N SER A 248 -12.25 5.47 -8.03
CA SER A 248 -13.61 5.60 -8.56
C SER A 248 -13.69 4.95 -9.94
N PRO A 249 -14.83 4.45 -10.40
CA PRO A 249 -15.02 4.06 -11.81
C PRO A 249 -14.83 5.20 -12.82
N ASP A 250 -15.01 6.45 -12.38
CA ASP A 250 -14.78 7.65 -13.18
C ASP A 250 -13.31 8.07 -13.10
N ALA A 251 -12.63 8.15 -14.26
CA ALA A 251 -11.23 8.55 -14.35
C ALA A 251 -10.94 9.98 -13.83
N ASN A 252 -11.95 10.85 -13.81
CA ASN A 252 -11.84 12.20 -13.25
C ASN A 252 -12.16 12.26 -11.76
N SER A 253 -12.21 11.14 -11.08
CA SER A 253 -12.63 11.08 -9.69
C SER A 253 -11.81 10.06 -8.88
N LEU A 254 -11.51 10.45 -7.65
CA LEU A 254 -11.12 9.54 -6.55
C LEU A 254 -12.18 9.65 -5.46
N ILE A 255 -12.35 8.60 -4.69
CA ILE A 255 -13.24 8.58 -3.53
C ILE A 255 -12.41 8.75 -2.27
N VAL A 256 -12.81 9.71 -1.43
CA VAL A 256 -12.15 10.01 -0.16
C VAL A 256 -13.18 10.02 0.95
N TYR A 257 -12.85 9.32 2.03
CA TYR A 257 -13.62 9.36 3.27
C TYR A 257 -12.99 10.37 4.23
N THR A 258 -13.82 11.13 4.92
CA THR A 258 -13.40 11.96 6.05
C THR A 258 -14.17 11.55 7.28
N MET A 259 -13.58 11.71 8.44
CA MET A 259 -14.19 11.44 9.72
C MET A 259 -13.68 12.45 10.75
N ASN A 260 -14.57 12.95 11.59
CA ASN A 260 -14.17 13.83 12.69
C ASN A 260 -13.49 13.04 13.82
N ARG A 261 -12.84 13.74 14.74
CA ARG A 261 -12.13 13.14 15.89
C ARG A 261 -13.02 12.29 16.79
N HIS A 262 -14.27 12.69 16.98
CA HIS A 262 -15.24 11.95 17.79
C HIS A 262 -15.82 10.70 17.10
N GLN A 263 -15.53 10.54 15.79
CA GLN A 263 -15.97 9.40 14.96
C GLN A 263 -17.50 9.24 14.91
N ASP A 264 -18.22 10.34 14.99
CA ASP A 264 -19.70 10.39 14.89
C ASP A 264 -20.21 11.12 13.64
N ASP A 265 -19.31 11.67 12.81
CA ASP A 265 -19.60 12.33 11.52
C ASP A 265 -18.60 11.84 10.45
N MET A 266 -19.06 10.98 9.56
CA MET A 266 -18.33 10.49 8.41
C MET A 266 -18.89 11.07 7.13
N ARG A 267 -18.02 11.47 6.20
CA ARG A 267 -18.42 12.00 4.91
C ARG A 267 -17.64 11.35 3.78
N LEU A 268 -18.31 11.14 2.67
CA LEU A 268 -17.75 10.60 1.45
C LEU A 268 -17.69 11.69 0.39
N TYR A 269 -16.52 11.87 -0.20
CA TYR A 269 -16.29 12.84 -1.26
C TYR A 269 -15.82 12.18 -2.54
N SER A 270 -16.29 12.70 -3.68
CA SER A 270 -15.62 12.58 -4.98
C SER A 270 -14.67 13.76 -5.13
N VAL A 271 -13.42 13.52 -5.48
CA VAL A 271 -12.42 14.56 -5.70
C VAL A 271 -11.76 14.38 -7.07
N ASN A 272 -11.69 15.46 -7.84
CA ASN A 272 -11.02 15.43 -9.14
C ASN A 272 -9.50 15.51 -8.95
N PRO A 273 -8.74 14.49 -9.39
CA PRO A 273 -7.28 14.42 -9.15
C PRO A 273 -6.49 15.45 -9.97
N PHE A 274 -7.09 16.09 -10.98
CA PHE A 274 -6.42 17.06 -11.85
C PHE A 274 -6.69 18.52 -11.47
N THR A 275 -7.83 18.79 -10.82
CA THR A 275 -8.23 20.14 -10.40
C THR A 275 -8.22 20.34 -8.89
N GLY A 276 -8.17 19.25 -8.11
CA GLY A 276 -8.25 19.26 -6.65
C GLY A 276 -9.65 19.51 -6.10
N LYS A 277 -10.65 19.82 -6.93
CA LYS A 277 -12.00 20.14 -6.47
C LYS A 277 -12.75 18.91 -6.01
N SER A 278 -13.44 19.01 -4.87
CA SER A 278 -14.24 17.93 -4.31
C SER A 278 -15.72 18.26 -4.26
N LYS A 279 -16.52 17.19 -4.21
CA LYS A 279 -17.97 17.24 -4.02
C LYS A 279 -18.36 16.18 -3.00
N MET A 280 -19.05 16.57 -1.94
CA MET A 280 -19.60 15.63 -0.98
C MET A 280 -20.72 14.80 -1.65
N LEU A 281 -20.64 13.49 -1.49
CA LEU A 281 -21.61 12.52 -2.00
C LEU A 281 -22.56 12.06 -0.91
N ILE A 282 -22.03 11.70 0.25
CA ILE A 282 -22.77 11.13 1.37
C ILE A 282 -22.25 11.73 2.67
N ARG A 283 -23.14 11.88 3.64
CA ARG A 283 -22.80 12.16 5.04
C ARG A 283 -23.56 11.18 5.92
N GLU A 284 -22.85 10.55 6.83
CA GLU A 284 -23.42 9.76 7.91
C GLU A 284 -23.03 10.40 9.24
N SER A 285 -24.04 10.71 10.04
CA SER A 285 -23.84 11.27 11.37
C SER A 285 -24.76 10.55 12.36
N VAL A 286 -24.19 10.08 13.46
CA VAL A 286 -24.88 9.27 14.45
C VAL A 286 -24.60 9.79 15.87
N PRO A 287 -25.52 9.57 16.85
CA PRO A 287 -25.36 10.13 18.20
C PRO A 287 -24.22 9.54 19.02
N LYS A 288 -23.59 8.45 18.57
CA LYS A 288 -22.50 7.75 19.31
C LYS A 288 -21.22 7.75 18.47
N PHE A 289 -21.06 6.75 17.61
CA PHE A 289 -19.95 6.67 16.65
C PHE A 289 -20.34 5.80 15.44
N VAL A 290 -19.77 6.16 14.30
CA VAL A 290 -19.90 5.41 13.05
C VAL A 290 -19.06 4.14 13.19
N LYS A 291 -19.63 2.99 12.80
CA LYS A 291 -18.87 1.72 12.83
C LYS A 291 -17.74 1.74 11.81
N GLU A 292 -16.60 1.22 12.20
CA GLU A 292 -15.40 1.09 11.37
C GLU A 292 -15.66 0.27 10.10
N GLU A 293 -16.48 -0.77 10.18
CA GLU A 293 -16.90 -1.62 9.06
C GLU A 293 -17.54 -0.86 7.88
N VAL A 294 -18.04 0.35 8.12
CA VAL A 294 -18.64 1.20 7.06
C VAL A 294 -17.58 1.82 6.14
N VAL A 295 -16.32 1.85 6.55
CA VAL A 295 -15.21 2.41 5.75
C VAL A 295 -14.43 1.36 4.95
N GLU A 296 -14.77 0.09 5.07
CA GLU A 296 -14.24 -0.98 4.22
C GLU A 296 -14.99 -1.03 2.88
#